data_3c9ba8e99efd53e8deeeba42f4532c87
#
_entry.id   3c9ba8e99efd53e8deeeba42f4532c87
#
_cell.length_a   1.000
_cell.length_b   1.000
_cell.length_c   1.000
_cell.angle_alpha   90.00
_cell.angle_beta   90.00
_cell.angle_gamma   90.00
#
_symmetry.space_group_name_H-M   'P 1'
#
loop_
_entity.id
_entity.type
_entity.pdbx_description
1 polymer ?
#
loop_
_entity_poly.entity_id
_entity_poly.type
_entity_poly.pdbx_seq_one_letter_code
_entity_poly.pdbx_strand_id
1 'polypeptide(L)'
;MKKLGIVIIVFALSFLPILTSAKNKWVAPNAELAKPTGTYEFAKRDTANLMLDFYKPTEGSVTEVNGKVKPAIVFAFGGGFVSGHRDKEHYQQWIKLLNDNGFAVFSIDYRLGLKGAKMGGIKTIGAVRHAINVGVEDMFSATCYIVEHAGDFGIDPNNLVLAGSSAGAIIALQSEYELCNRTKLASVLPAGFKYAGVISFSGAIFSSHGRVKYADAPAPQLLLHGTDDRVVTYKQIKVFRLGLFGSSKIVKRLDKFGYPYEIVRYKDHTHDIADLMYYTFPEQLRFLEESVIKKTGRTVDIMMDDPAVPVDNTLRTLSDLYK
;
A
#
# COMPACT_ATOMS: atom_id res chain seq x y z
N MET A 1 -6.47 29.00 -33.84
CA MET A 1 -7.37 28.41 -32.82
C MET A 1 -7.06 26.93 -32.68
N LYS A 2 -6.29 26.56 -31.65
CA LYS A 2 -5.94 25.14 -31.36
C LYS A 2 -7.10 24.53 -30.57
N LYS A 3 -7.75 23.52 -31.14
CA LYS A 3 -8.80 22.75 -30.46
C LYS A 3 -8.17 22.00 -29.30
N LEU A 4 -8.61 22.36 -28.08
CA LEU A 4 -8.27 21.67 -26.85
C LEU A 4 -9.10 20.37 -26.82
N GLY A 5 -8.48 19.24 -27.11
CA GLY A 5 -9.12 17.93 -26.99
C GLY A 5 -9.30 17.58 -25.52
N ILE A 6 -10.52 17.68 -25.01
CA ILE A 6 -10.89 17.17 -23.69
C ILE A 6 -11.02 15.66 -23.83
N VAL A 7 -10.10 14.90 -23.27
CA VAL A 7 -10.24 13.45 -23.11
C VAL A 7 -11.24 13.23 -21.97
N ILE A 8 -12.50 12.98 -22.32
CA ILE A 8 -13.53 12.57 -21.39
C ILE A 8 -13.36 11.04 -21.21
N ILE A 9 -12.87 10.62 -20.05
CA ILE A 9 -12.88 9.21 -19.66
C ILE A 9 -14.30 8.89 -19.19
N VAL A 10 -15.08 8.22 -20.05
CA VAL A 10 -16.42 7.72 -19.71
C VAL A 10 -16.25 6.39 -18.99
N PHE A 11 -16.62 6.34 -17.72
CA PHE A 11 -16.75 5.11 -16.95
C PHE A 11 -18.16 4.55 -17.17
N ALA A 12 -18.28 3.45 -17.89
CA ALA A 12 -19.51 2.66 -17.94
C ALA A 12 -19.41 1.54 -16.91
N LEU A 13 -20.24 1.60 -15.87
CA LEU A 13 -20.40 0.54 -14.87
C LEU A 13 -21.57 -0.35 -15.31
N SER A 14 -21.28 -1.57 -15.72
CA SER A 14 -22.27 -2.66 -15.78
C SER A 14 -21.99 -3.64 -14.65
N PHE A 15 -22.97 -3.84 -13.77
CA PHE A 15 -22.95 -4.88 -12.74
C PHE A 15 -23.08 -6.25 -13.38
N LEU A 16 -22.18 -7.18 -13.08
CA LEU A 16 -22.32 -8.61 -13.36
C LEU A 16 -21.83 -9.44 -12.17
N PRO A 17 -22.38 -10.65 -11.97
CA PRO A 17 -22.31 -11.37 -10.72
C PRO A 17 -20.97 -12.07 -10.49
N ILE A 18 -20.74 -12.31 -9.21
CA ILE A 18 -19.62 -13.03 -8.60
C ILE A 18 -19.26 -14.30 -9.38
N LEU A 19 -18.06 -14.35 -9.91
CA LEU A 19 -17.46 -15.53 -10.50
C LEU A 19 -16.91 -16.46 -9.42
N THR A 20 -17.32 -17.72 -9.55
CA THR A 20 -16.86 -18.90 -8.84
C THR A 20 -15.34 -19.00 -8.79
N SER A 21 -14.85 -19.39 -7.62
CA SER A 21 -13.53 -19.92 -7.27
C SER A 21 -12.67 -20.44 -8.45
N ALA A 22 -12.01 -19.51 -9.17
CA ALA A 22 -10.75 -19.83 -9.82
C ALA A 22 -9.70 -19.94 -8.70
N LYS A 23 -8.90 -21.01 -8.68
CA LYS A 23 -7.72 -21.11 -7.79
C LYS A 23 -6.99 -19.78 -7.87
N ASN A 24 -6.72 -19.19 -6.72
CA ASN A 24 -6.07 -17.87 -6.66
C ASN A 24 -4.69 -18.00 -7.34
N LYS A 25 -4.56 -17.51 -8.58
CA LYS A 25 -3.37 -17.64 -9.42
C LYS A 25 -2.11 -16.96 -8.81
N TRP A 26 -2.31 -16.14 -7.79
CA TRP A 26 -1.27 -15.44 -7.08
C TRP A 26 -0.69 -16.22 -5.89
N VAL A 27 -1.31 -17.35 -5.55
CA VAL A 27 -0.81 -18.25 -4.50
C VAL A 27 0.25 -19.16 -5.11
N ALA A 28 1.48 -19.06 -4.61
CA ALA A 28 2.56 -19.94 -5.04
C ALA A 28 2.22 -21.40 -4.68
N PRO A 29 2.53 -22.35 -5.57
CA PRO A 29 2.27 -23.76 -5.30
C PRO A 29 2.94 -24.20 -3.98
N ASN A 30 2.16 -24.89 -3.13
CA ASN A 30 2.63 -25.42 -1.83
C ASN A 30 3.12 -24.37 -0.81
N ALA A 31 2.83 -23.08 -1.01
CA ALA A 31 3.15 -22.07 -0.02
C ALA A 31 2.29 -22.26 1.25
N GLU A 32 2.92 -22.18 2.40
CA GLU A 32 2.21 -22.15 3.68
C GLU A 32 1.51 -20.80 3.85
N LEU A 33 0.32 -20.85 4.47
CA LEU A 33 -0.47 -19.66 4.77
C LEU A 33 -0.32 -19.28 6.24
N ALA A 34 -0.06 -18.02 6.52
CA ALA A 34 -0.12 -17.50 7.88
C ALA A 34 -1.55 -17.58 8.41
N LYS A 35 -1.68 -17.87 9.71
CA LYS A 35 -2.96 -17.80 10.42
C LYS A 35 -2.90 -16.64 11.42
N PRO A 36 -3.96 -15.82 11.54
CA PRO A 36 -3.97 -14.77 12.54
C PRO A 36 -3.91 -15.36 13.95
N THR A 37 -3.11 -14.76 14.81
CA THR A 37 -3.04 -15.08 16.24
C THR A 37 -4.26 -14.53 16.97
N GLY A 38 -4.83 -13.44 16.46
CA GLY A 38 -6.03 -12.80 16.98
C GLY A 38 -6.60 -11.81 15.99
N THR A 39 -7.90 -11.53 16.13
CA THR A 39 -8.63 -10.52 15.36
C THR A 39 -9.25 -9.53 16.33
N TYR A 40 -9.05 -8.24 16.09
CA TYR A 40 -9.41 -7.16 16.99
C TYR A 40 -10.21 -6.08 16.27
N GLU A 41 -11.25 -5.54 16.91
CA GLU A 41 -11.98 -4.39 16.43
C GLU A 41 -11.21 -3.12 16.83
N PHE A 42 -10.70 -2.37 15.85
CA PHE A 42 -9.95 -1.15 16.11
C PHE A 42 -10.76 0.13 15.90
N ALA A 43 -11.88 0.06 15.19
CA ALA A 43 -12.77 1.20 15.01
C ALA A 43 -14.20 0.79 14.63
N LYS A 44 -15.18 1.53 15.16
CA LYS A 44 -16.57 1.47 14.71
C LYS A 44 -16.87 2.65 13.79
N ARG A 45 -17.50 2.37 12.66
CA ARG A 45 -17.98 3.37 11.71
C ARG A 45 -19.45 3.12 11.41
N ASP A 46 -20.16 4.13 10.95
CA ASP A 46 -21.60 4.00 10.61
C ASP A 46 -21.87 2.89 9.59
N THR A 47 -20.88 2.61 8.73
CA THR A 47 -21.01 1.66 7.62
C THR A 47 -20.31 0.33 7.85
N ALA A 48 -19.42 0.21 8.85
CA ALA A 48 -18.62 -1.01 9.11
C ALA A 48 -17.96 -0.99 10.48
N ASN A 49 -17.85 -2.15 11.11
CA ASN A 49 -16.88 -2.40 12.15
C ASN A 49 -15.57 -2.79 11.48
N LEU A 50 -14.51 -2.07 11.79
CA LEU A 50 -13.20 -2.28 11.18
C LEU A 50 -12.35 -3.16 12.09
N MET A 51 -11.92 -4.28 11.52
CA MET A 51 -11.13 -5.29 12.21
C MET A 51 -9.70 -5.28 11.71
N LEU A 52 -8.77 -5.67 12.56
CA LEU A 52 -7.41 -6.05 12.18
C LEU A 52 -7.13 -7.49 12.59
N ASP A 53 -6.38 -8.20 11.75
CA ASP A 53 -5.82 -9.51 12.06
C ASP A 53 -4.35 -9.33 12.45
N PHE A 54 -4.00 -9.83 13.62
CA PHE A 54 -2.63 -9.84 14.11
C PHE A 54 -1.96 -11.19 13.85
N TYR A 55 -0.80 -11.15 13.22
CA TYR A 55 0.03 -12.30 12.91
C TYR A 55 1.36 -12.16 13.64
N LYS A 56 1.62 -13.04 14.60
CA LYS A 56 2.89 -13.09 15.31
C LYS A 56 4.00 -13.63 14.43
N PRO A 57 5.25 -13.24 14.69
CA PRO A 57 6.42 -13.93 14.13
C PRO A 57 6.36 -15.43 14.40
N THR A 58 6.87 -16.23 13.47
CA THR A 58 6.98 -17.69 13.64
C THR A 58 7.85 -18.00 14.86
N GLU A 59 7.45 -18.98 15.66
CA GLU A 59 8.20 -19.42 16.82
C GLU A 59 9.64 -19.83 16.43
N GLY A 60 10.62 -19.34 17.18
CA GLY A 60 12.03 -19.57 16.89
C GLY A 60 12.65 -18.65 15.84
N SER A 61 11.85 -17.78 15.19
CA SER A 61 12.42 -16.75 14.31
C SER A 61 13.11 -15.63 15.10
N VAL A 62 14.07 -14.94 14.44
CA VAL A 62 14.79 -13.82 15.06
C VAL A 62 13.91 -12.58 15.05
N THR A 63 13.39 -12.19 16.21
CA THR A 63 12.48 -11.04 16.38
C THR A 63 13.17 -9.76 16.82
N GLU A 64 14.44 -9.83 17.21
CA GLU A 64 15.23 -8.70 17.66
C GLU A 64 16.56 -8.58 16.93
N VAL A 65 17.01 -7.37 16.70
CA VAL A 65 18.33 -7.05 16.15
C VAL A 65 18.96 -5.97 17.00
N ASN A 66 20.18 -6.21 17.50
CA ASN A 66 20.91 -5.29 18.39
C ASN A 66 20.09 -4.84 19.62
N GLY A 67 19.34 -5.78 20.22
CA GLY A 67 18.50 -5.52 21.41
C GLY A 67 17.26 -4.67 21.14
N LYS A 68 16.84 -4.55 19.88
CA LYS A 68 15.60 -3.86 19.50
C LYS A 68 14.67 -4.80 18.74
N VAL A 69 13.40 -4.75 19.09
CA VAL A 69 12.36 -5.51 18.38
C VAL A 69 12.28 -5.05 16.92
N LYS A 70 12.21 -6.02 16.00
CA LYS A 70 12.03 -5.76 14.56
C LYS A 70 10.75 -4.95 14.32
N PRO A 71 10.70 -4.16 13.24
CA PRO A 71 9.51 -3.37 12.91
C PRO A 71 8.29 -4.26 12.71
N ALA A 72 7.13 -3.76 13.14
CA ALA A 72 5.87 -4.39 12.81
C ALA A 72 5.29 -3.77 11.53
N ILE A 73 4.66 -4.61 10.69
CA ILE A 73 4.10 -4.20 9.40
C ILE A 73 2.59 -3.95 9.56
N VAL A 74 2.11 -2.79 9.16
CA VAL A 74 0.67 -2.48 9.09
C VAL A 74 0.27 -2.49 7.62
N PHE A 75 -0.52 -3.50 7.25
CA PHE A 75 -0.84 -3.80 5.86
C PHE A 75 -2.29 -3.49 5.51
N ALA A 76 -2.50 -2.78 4.39
CA ALA A 76 -3.79 -2.54 3.76
C ALA A 76 -3.91 -3.29 2.43
N PHE A 77 -5.00 -4.03 2.24
CA PHE A 77 -5.26 -4.86 1.07
C PHE A 77 -5.63 -4.05 -0.18
N GLY A 78 -5.55 -4.69 -1.37
CA GLY A 78 -6.00 -4.16 -2.65
C GLY A 78 -7.48 -4.44 -2.94
N GLY A 79 -8.03 -3.78 -3.96
CA GLY A 79 -9.42 -4.00 -4.41
C GLY A 79 -10.12 -2.74 -4.89
N GLY A 80 -9.37 -1.74 -5.35
CA GLY A 80 -9.89 -0.54 -6.02
C GLY A 80 -10.81 0.34 -5.17
N PHE A 81 -10.77 0.22 -3.85
CA PHE A 81 -11.69 0.86 -2.90
C PHE A 81 -13.16 0.40 -3.04
N VAL A 82 -13.44 -0.67 -3.76
CA VAL A 82 -14.79 -1.21 -3.98
C VAL A 82 -14.98 -2.60 -3.41
N SER A 83 -13.90 -3.37 -3.27
CA SER A 83 -13.90 -4.77 -2.84
C SER A 83 -12.59 -5.14 -2.13
N GLY A 84 -12.47 -6.39 -1.72
CA GLY A 84 -11.31 -6.94 -1.07
C GLY A 84 -11.53 -7.18 0.42
N HIS A 85 -10.61 -7.91 1.01
CA HIS A 85 -10.59 -8.23 2.43
C HIS A 85 -9.14 -8.53 2.86
N ARG A 86 -8.84 -8.37 4.15
CA ARG A 86 -7.51 -8.41 4.75
C ARG A 86 -6.85 -9.79 4.81
N ASP A 87 -7.63 -10.87 4.67
CA ASP A 87 -7.23 -12.27 4.90
C ASP A 87 -7.21 -13.13 3.62
N LYS A 88 -6.99 -12.53 2.43
CA LYS A 88 -6.83 -13.29 1.19
C LYS A 88 -5.60 -14.21 1.24
N GLU A 89 -5.71 -15.41 0.66
CA GLU A 89 -4.66 -16.42 0.67
C GLU A 89 -3.29 -15.90 0.18
N HIS A 90 -3.25 -15.11 -0.90
CA HIS A 90 -2.00 -14.56 -1.40
C HIS A 90 -1.36 -13.51 -0.48
N TYR A 91 -2.15 -12.84 0.38
CA TYR A 91 -1.60 -12.03 1.46
C TYR A 91 -1.10 -12.91 2.60
N GLN A 92 -1.83 -13.98 2.96
CA GLN A 92 -1.44 -14.89 4.03
C GLN A 92 -0.12 -15.62 3.71
N GLN A 93 0.13 -16.04 2.46
CA GLN A 93 1.41 -16.62 2.08
C GLN A 93 2.57 -15.61 2.17
N TRP A 94 2.34 -14.36 1.80
CA TRP A 94 3.33 -13.29 1.97
C TRP A 94 3.56 -12.95 3.44
N ILE A 95 2.51 -12.86 4.24
CA ILE A 95 2.59 -12.66 5.69
C ILE A 95 3.41 -13.78 6.34
N LYS A 96 3.24 -15.04 5.88
CA LYS A 96 4.05 -16.16 6.38
C LYS A 96 5.54 -15.93 6.18
N LEU A 97 5.97 -15.43 5.02
CA LEU A 97 7.36 -15.08 4.78
C LEU A 97 7.86 -14.00 5.75
N LEU A 98 7.06 -12.99 6.02
CA LEU A 98 7.40 -11.97 7.02
C LEU A 98 7.52 -12.57 8.41
N ASN A 99 6.56 -13.39 8.84
CA ASN A 99 6.58 -14.04 10.15
C ASN A 99 7.79 -14.96 10.32
N ASP A 100 8.17 -15.71 9.28
CA ASP A 100 9.34 -16.59 9.29
C ASP A 100 10.65 -15.81 9.40
N ASN A 101 10.64 -14.57 8.94
CA ASN A 101 11.76 -13.63 9.08
C ASN A 101 11.63 -12.72 10.33
N GLY A 102 10.75 -13.07 11.29
CA GLY A 102 10.66 -12.43 12.59
C GLY A 102 9.91 -11.09 12.63
N PHE A 103 9.13 -10.77 11.59
CA PHE A 103 8.30 -9.56 11.56
C PHE A 103 6.87 -9.86 11.99
N ALA A 104 6.33 -9.06 12.90
CA ALA A 104 4.90 -9.05 13.21
C ALA A 104 4.12 -8.31 12.11
N VAL A 105 2.89 -8.77 11.82
CA VAL A 105 2.04 -8.15 10.80
C VAL A 105 0.64 -7.88 11.35
N PHE A 106 0.11 -6.69 11.07
CA PHE A 106 -1.28 -6.30 11.26
C PHE A 106 -1.92 -6.09 9.90
N SER A 107 -2.81 -6.99 9.49
CA SER A 107 -3.60 -6.81 8.27
C SER A 107 -4.93 -6.16 8.64
N ILE A 108 -5.21 -4.98 8.09
CA ILE A 108 -6.32 -4.13 8.54
C ILE A 108 -7.47 -4.08 7.53
N ASP A 109 -8.70 -3.94 8.05
CA ASP A 109 -9.82 -3.44 7.25
C ASP A 109 -9.72 -1.93 7.04
N TYR A 110 -10.35 -1.46 5.98
CA TYR A 110 -10.61 -0.04 5.75
C TYR A 110 -11.92 0.12 4.99
N ARG A 111 -12.57 1.28 5.10
CA ARG A 111 -13.83 1.57 4.40
C ARG A 111 -13.62 1.59 2.88
N LEU A 112 -14.47 0.86 2.17
CA LEU A 112 -14.46 0.77 0.71
C LEU A 112 -15.18 1.99 0.11
N GLY A 113 -14.50 3.14 0.12
CA GLY A 113 -15.09 4.46 -0.17
C GLY A 113 -15.61 4.66 -1.60
N LEU A 114 -15.36 3.73 -2.53
CA LEU A 114 -15.93 3.73 -3.87
C LEU A 114 -17.04 2.69 -4.05
N LYS A 115 -17.33 1.86 -3.06
CA LYS A 115 -18.42 0.86 -3.13
C LYS A 115 -19.74 1.57 -3.30
N GLY A 116 -20.45 1.32 -4.43
CA GLY A 116 -21.71 1.96 -4.77
C GLY A 116 -21.59 3.41 -5.25
N ALA A 117 -20.39 3.97 -5.37
CA ALA A 117 -20.22 5.34 -5.85
C ALA A 117 -20.53 5.45 -7.35
N LYS A 118 -21.30 6.48 -7.72
CA LYS A 118 -21.52 6.81 -9.13
C LYS A 118 -20.28 7.52 -9.69
N MET A 119 -19.63 6.89 -10.66
CA MET A 119 -18.45 7.41 -11.33
C MET A 119 -18.87 8.16 -12.61
N GLY A 120 -18.24 9.30 -12.89
CA GLY A 120 -18.48 10.07 -14.13
C GLY A 120 -17.87 11.46 -14.09
N GLY A 121 -17.06 11.82 -15.08
CA GLY A 121 -16.46 13.14 -15.23
C GLY A 121 -15.69 13.65 -14.00
N ILE A 122 -15.87 14.91 -13.66
CA ILE A 122 -15.20 15.58 -12.52
C ILE A 122 -15.59 14.96 -11.18
N LYS A 123 -16.80 14.40 -11.04
CA LYS A 123 -17.27 13.74 -9.81
C LYS A 123 -16.40 12.56 -9.42
N THR A 124 -15.79 11.87 -10.39
CA THR A 124 -14.84 10.76 -10.17
C THR A 124 -13.64 11.21 -9.33
N ILE A 125 -13.08 12.39 -9.61
CA ILE A 125 -11.91 12.90 -8.85
C ILE A 125 -12.28 13.11 -7.38
N GLY A 126 -13.46 13.67 -7.12
CA GLY A 126 -13.99 13.87 -5.77
C GLY A 126 -14.23 12.56 -5.03
N ALA A 127 -14.83 11.56 -5.70
CA ALA A 127 -15.10 10.25 -5.14
C ALA A 127 -13.79 9.50 -4.80
N VAL A 128 -12.81 9.50 -5.72
CA VAL A 128 -11.49 8.88 -5.48
C VAL A 128 -10.77 9.56 -4.32
N ARG A 129 -10.75 10.89 -4.29
CA ARG A 129 -10.17 11.62 -3.16
C ARG A 129 -10.87 11.28 -1.84
N HIS A 130 -12.19 11.20 -1.82
CA HIS A 130 -12.94 10.79 -0.64
C HIS A 130 -12.56 9.38 -0.19
N ALA A 131 -12.51 8.41 -1.11
CA ALA A 131 -12.13 7.03 -0.81
C ALA A 131 -10.71 6.93 -0.22
N ILE A 132 -9.77 7.69 -0.78
CA ILE A 132 -8.40 7.77 -0.24
C ILE A 132 -8.43 8.35 1.19
N ASN A 133 -9.14 9.46 1.41
CA ASN A 133 -9.18 10.12 2.72
C ASN A 133 -9.76 9.20 3.80
N VAL A 134 -10.88 8.51 3.53
CA VAL A 134 -11.47 7.60 4.52
C VAL A 134 -10.59 6.38 4.77
N GLY A 135 -9.88 5.88 3.76
CA GLY A 135 -8.87 4.82 3.94
C GLY A 135 -7.70 5.27 4.80
N VAL A 136 -7.22 6.51 4.64
CA VAL A 136 -6.16 7.10 5.49
C VAL A 136 -6.65 7.29 6.93
N GLU A 137 -7.88 7.79 7.13
CA GLU A 137 -8.50 7.88 8.46
C GLU A 137 -8.53 6.51 9.16
N ASP A 138 -8.86 5.46 8.42
CA ASP A 138 -8.93 4.11 8.98
C ASP A 138 -7.53 3.55 9.26
N MET A 139 -6.54 3.80 8.40
CA MET A 139 -5.13 3.47 8.64
C MET A 139 -4.60 4.17 9.90
N PHE A 140 -4.90 5.44 10.09
CA PHE A 140 -4.49 6.16 11.30
C PHE A 140 -5.21 5.65 12.55
N SER A 141 -6.48 5.27 12.45
CA SER A 141 -7.20 4.64 13.56
C SER A 141 -6.59 3.30 13.96
N ALA A 142 -6.23 2.46 12.97
CA ALA A 142 -5.54 1.21 13.22
C ALA A 142 -4.16 1.46 13.83
N THR A 143 -3.42 2.46 13.34
CA THR A 143 -2.11 2.84 13.91
C THR A 143 -2.24 3.26 15.37
N CYS A 144 -3.21 4.12 15.73
CA CYS A 144 -3.45 4.52 17.10
C CYS A 144 -3.77 3.31 18.01
N TYR A 145 -4.65 2.42 17.55
CA TYR A 145 -4.99 1.19 18.27
C TYR A 145 -3.76 0.31 18.50
N ILE A 146 -2.95 0.08 17.47
CA ILE A 146 -1.72 -0.73 17.54
C ILE A 146 -0.71 -0.11 18.52
N VAL A 147 -0.53 1.21 18.47
CA VAL A 147 0.36 1.95 19.39
C VAL A 147 -0.11 1.85 20.82
N GLU A 148 -1.41 2.01 21.07
CA GLU A 148 -2.01 1.92 22.41
C GLU A 148 -1.85 0.52 23.03
N HIS A 149 -1.95 -0.53 22.20
CA HIS A 149 -1.84 -1.94 22.62
C HIS A 149 -0.46 -2.57 22.31
N ALA A 150 0.57 -1.75 22.05
CA ALA A 150 1.89 -2.25 21.63
C ALA A 150 2.50 -3.27 22.61
N GLY A 151 2.29 -3.08 23.91
CA GLY A 151 2.74 -4.00 24.95
C GLY A 151 2.08 -5.39 24.85
N ASP A 152 0.78 -5.42 24.58
CA ASP A 152 0.01 -6.66 24.43
C ASP A 152 0.45 -7.45 23.18
N PHE A 153 0.84 -6.74 22.14
CA PHE A 153 1.34 -7.30 20.88
C PHE A 153 2.85 -7.65 20.90
N GLY A 154 3.58 -7.16 21.90
CA GLY A 154 5.03 -7.38 22.00
C GLY A 154 5.83 -6.67 20.90
N ILE A 155 5.40 -5.46 20.49
CA ILE A 155 6.03 -4.67 19.42
C ILE A 155 6.55 -3.33 19.95
N ASP A 156 7.44 -2.69 19.19
CA ASP A 156 7.86 -1.31 19.42
C ASP A 156 6.90 -0.34 18.70
N PRO A 157 6.11 0.49 19.43
CA PRO A 157 5.16 1.43 18.82
C PRO A 157 5.82 2.51 17.94
N ASN A 158 7.13 2.73 18.11
CA ASN A 158 7.89 3.69 17.30
C ASN A 158 8.54 3.05 16.07
N ASN A 159 8.26 1.77 15.81
CA ASN A 159 8.91 1.02 14.74
C ASN A 159 7.87 0.33 13.84
N LEU A 160 6.92 1.10 13.33
CA LEU A 160 5.85 0.63 12.44
C LEU A 160 6.18 0.94 10.98
N VAL A 161 6.04 -0.05 10.11
CA VAL A 161 6.19 0.08 8.66
C VAL A 161 4.81 -0.06 8.01
N LEU A 162 4.43 0.91 7.20
CA LEU A 162 3.23 0.79 6.38
C LEU A 162 3.49 -0.11 5.18
N ALA A 163 2.53 -0.95 4.84
CA ALA A 163 2.55 -1.73 3.61
C ALA A 163 1.17 -1.73 2.95
N GLY A 164 1.13 -1.88 1.62
CA GLY A 164 -0.16 -1.98 0.95
C GLY A 164 -0.07 -2.43 -0.49
N SER A 165 -1.17 -3.04 -0.95
CA SER A 165 -1.38 -3.49 -2.32
C SER A 165 -2.36 -2.57 -3.04
N SER A 166 -2.06 -2.08 -4.26
CA SER A 166 -3.00 -1.33 -5.11
C SER A 166 -3.68 -0.16 -4.36
N ALA A 167 -4.98 -0.22 -4.11
CA ALA A 167 -5.71 0.75 -3.29
C ALA A 167 -5.11 0.89 -1.88
N GLY A 168 -4.71 -0.23 -1.25
CA GLY A 168 -4.01 -0.22 0.03
C GLY A 168 -2.62 0.41 -0.04
N ALA A 169 -1.92 0.27 -1.17
CA ALA A 169 -0.65 0.95 -1.40
C ALA A 169 -0.83 2.47 -1.54
N ILE A 170 -1.94 2.90 -2.16
CA ILE A 170 -2.31 4.32 -2.17
C ILE A 170 -2.57 4.80 -0.74
N ILE A 171 -3.31 4.03 0.08
CA ILE A 171 -3.55 4.37 1.49
C ILE A 171 -2.22 4.49 2.25
N ALA A 172 -1.33 3.50 2.15
CA ALA A 172 -0.06 3.48 2.84
C ALA A 172 0.82 4.70 2.49
N LEU A 173 1.00 4.97 1.19
CA LEU A 173 1.75 6.13 0.71
C LEU A 173 1.10 7.47 1.09
N GLN A 174 -0.24 7.55 1.01
CA GLN A 174 -0.96 8.76 1.37
C GLN A 174 -0.91 9.01 2.86
N SER A 175 -0.96 7.98 3.71
CA SER A 175 -0.83 8.13 5.17
C SER A 175 0.51 8.75 5.55
N GLU A 176 1.62 8.27 4.98
CA GLU A 176 2.92 8.90 5.17
C GLU A 176 2.95 10.33 4.61
N TYR A 177 2.34 10.56 3.44
CA TYR A 177 2.26 11.90 2.83
C TYR A 177 1.46 12.87 3.70
N GLU A 178 0.32 12.48 4.27
CA GLU A 178 -0.48 13.31 5.16
C GLU A 178 0.26 13.61 6.48
N LEU A 179 0.96 12.62 7.04
CA LEU A 179 1.78 12.79 8.23
C LEU A 179 2.92 13.79 7.99
N CYS A 180 3.70 13.63 6.93
CA CYS A 180 4.81 14.53 6.57
C CYS A 180 4.35 15.96 6.28
N ASN A 181 3.10 16.14 5.84
CA ASN A 181 2.51 17.46 5.58
C ASN A 181 1.71 18.01 6.76
N ARG A 182 1.68 17.31 7.89
CA ARG A 182 0.99 17.71 9.13
C ARG A 182 -0.46 18.11 8.88
N THR A 183 -1.16 17.33 8.06
CA THR A 183 -2.54 17.64 7.72
C THR A 183 -3.48 17.34 8.89
N LYS A 184 -4.73 17.85 8.78
CA LYS A 184 -5.75 17.57 9.79
C LYS A 184 -6.02 16.07 9.95
N LEU A 185 -5.87 15.25 8.89
CA LEU A 185 -6.03 13.80 8.99
C LEU A 185 -5.01 13.18 9.95
N ALA A 186 -3.77 13.64 9.89
CA ALA A 186 -2.68 13.12 10.72
C ALA A 186 -2.71 13.59 12.18
N SER A 187 -3.56 14.57 12.54
CA SER A 187 -3.61 15.13 13.89
C SER A 187 -4.09 14.16 14.97
N VAL A 188 -4.62 13.01 14.59
CA VAL A 188 -5.05 11.94 15.53
C VAL A 188 -3.89 11.06 15.99
N LEU A 189 -2.78 11.06 15.27
CA LEU A 189 -1.58 10.31 15.65
C LEU A 189 -0.88 10.95 16.86
N PRO A 190 -0.18 10.16 17.69
CA PRO A 190 0.59 10.69 18.82
C PRO A 190 1.56 11.80 18.40
N ALA A 191 1.77 12.77 19.28
CA ALA A 191 2.70 13.87 19.01
C ALA A 191 4.11 13.35 18.73
N GLY A 192 4.70 13.78 17.60
CA GLY A 192 6.03 13.34 17.19
C GLY A 192 6.10 11.94 16.59
N PHE A 193 4.97 11.25 16.44
CA PHE A 193 4.92 9.94 15.79
C PHE A 193 5.50 9.97 14.38
N LYS A 194 6.21 8.91 13.99
CA LYS A 194 6.76 8.68 12.65
C LYS A 194 6.70 7.21 12.31
N TYR A 195 6.35 6.90 11.08
CA TYR A 195 6.55 5.55 10.56
C TYR A 195 8.04 5.27 10.31
N ALA A 196 8.44 4.02 10.42
CA ALA A 196 9.80 3.57 10.18
C ALA A 196 10.10 3.33 8.69
N GLY A 197 9.06 3.12 7.88
CA GLY A 197 9.17 2.90 6.45
C GLY A 197 7.81 2.71 5.78
N VAL A 198 7.82 2.68 4.44
CA VAL A 198 6.63 2.37 3.63
C VAL A 198 6.99 1.38 2.53
N ILE A 199 6.20 0.31 2.37
CA ILE A 199 6.29 -0.66 1.26
C ILE A 199 5.04 -0.54 0.41
N SER A 200 5.20 -0.20 -0.86
CA SER A 200 4.11 0.05 -1.81
C SER A 200 4.16 -0.89 -3.00
N PHE A 201 3.15 -1.74 -3.13
CA PHE A 201 2.95 -2.60 -4.29
C PHE A 201 1.95 -1.94 -5.25
N SER A 202 2.46 -1.33 -6.33
CA SER A 202 1.68 -0.60 -7.34
C SER A 202 0.82 0.53 -6.75
N GLY A 203 1.43 1.44 -5.97
CA GLY A 203 0.75 2.56 -5.33
C GLY A 203 0.97 3.91 -6.01
N ALA A 204 0.25 4.92 -5.53
CA ALA A 204 0.36 6.32 -5.96
C ALA A 204 -0.01 7.27 -4.82
N ILE A 205 0.39 8.54 -4.92
CA ILE A 205 0.00 9.62 -4.01
C ILE A 205 -0.97 10.55 -4.73
N PHE A 206 -2.09 10.88 -4.09
CA PHE A 206 -2.98 11.94 -4.53
C PHE A 206 -2.47 13.29 -4.02
N SER A 207 -2.32 14.27 -4.90
CA SER A 207 -1.93 15.62 -4.51
C SER A 207 -2.74 16.68 -5.26
N SER A 208 -3.09 17.74 -4.55
CA SER A 208 -3.73 18.96 -5.09
C SER A 208 -2.74 20.05 -5.48
N HIS A 209 -1.43 19.79 -5.38
CA HIS A 209 -0.37 20.77 -5.64
C HIS A 209 0.23 20.64 -7.05
N GLY A 210 -0.31 19.79 -7.92
CA GLY A 210 0.22 19.52 -9.26
C GLY A 210 1.50 18.65 -9.26
N ARG A 211 1.95 18.23 -8.09
CA ARG A 211 3.11 17.37 -7.83
C ARG A 211 3.08 16.86 -6.39
N VAL A 212 3.82 15.80 -6.09
CA VAL A 212 4.08 15.39 -4.70
C VAL A 212 4.94 16.48 -4.02
N LYS A 213 4.59 16.85 -2.80
CA LYS A 213 5.28 17.88 -2.01
C LYS A 213 5.27 17.45 -0.54
N TYR A 214 6.44 17.25 0.03
CA TYR A 214 6.62 16.96 1.45
C TYR A 214 7.03 18.23 2.20
N ALA A 215 6.43 18.49 3.36
CA ALA A 215 6.84 19.56 4.28
C ALA A 215 8.01 19.09 5.15
N ASP A 216 7.94 17.86 5.66
CA ASP A 216 9.01 17.17 6.37
C ASP A 216 9.55 16.01 5.51
N ALA A 217 10.75 15.52 5.83
CA ALA A 217 11.32 14.34 5.19
C ALA A 217 10.46 13.10 5.50
N PRO A 218 10.00 12.33 4.47
CA PRO A 218 9.26 11.12 4.70
C PRO A 218 10.17 10.00 5.20
N ALA A 219 9.55 8.97 5.80
CA ALA A 219 10.20 7.69 6.07
C ALA A 219 10.74 7.08 4.76
N PRO A 220 11.77 6.22 4.81
CA PRO A 220 12.23 5.47 3.65
C PRO A 220 11.08 4.73 2.97
N GLN A 221 11.05 4.72 1.64
CA GLN A 221 9.98 4.10 0.86
C GLN A 221 10.55 3.05 -0.08
N LEU A 222 9.98 1.83 -0.06
CA LEU A 222 10.16 0.83 -1.10
C LEU A 222 8.97 0.88 -2.05
N LEU A 223 9.22 1.14 -3.32
CA LEU A 223 8.22 1.25 -4.36
C LEU A 223 8.41 0.11 -5.38
N LEU A 224 7.52 -0.90 -5.36
CA LEU A 224 7.50 -1.99 -6.34
C LEU A 224 6.39 -1.70 -7.34
N HIS A 225 6.71 -1.58 -8.65
CA HIS A 225 5.72 -1.12 -9.63
C HIS A 225 6.02 -1.63 -11.04
N GLY A 226 5.00 -2.12 -11.72
CA GLY A 226 5.07 -2.45 -13.13
C GLY A 226 5.21 -1.21 -14.01
N THR A 227 6.13 -1.23 -14.99
CA THR A 227 6.38 -0.05 -15.84
C THR A 227 5.21 0.32 -16.73
N ASP A 228 4.36 -0.67 -17.05
CA ASP A 228 3.19 -0.53 -17.92
C ASP A 228 1.85 -0.46 -17.16
N ASP A 229 1.92 -0.29 -15.82
CA ASP A 229 0.72 -0.15 -14.99
C ASP A 229 -0.07 1.11 -15.38
N ARG A 230 -1.33 0.89 -15.78
CA ARG A 230 -2.33 1.91 -16.13
C ARG A 230 -3.55 1.86 -15.21
N VAL A 231 -3.62 0.90 -14.31
CA VAL A 231 -4.67 0.77 -13.29
C VAL A 231 -4.37 1.75 -12.17
N VAL A 232 -3.24 1.57 -11.47
CA VAL A 232 -2.65 2.59 -10.63
C VAL A 232 -1.43 3.13 -11.37
N THR A 233 -1.58 4.28 -11.98
CA THR A 233 -0.59 4.78 -12.94
C THR A 233 0.84 4.77 -12.41
N TYR A 234 1.76 4.11 -13.12
CA TYR A 234 3.19 4.18 -12.83
C TYR A 234 3.77 5.60 -12.94
N LYS A 235 3.22 6.41 -13.85
CA LYS A 235 3.64 7.81 -14.07
C LYS A 235 2.75 8.78 -13.29
N GLN A 236 1.73 9.32 -13.95
CA GLN A 236 0.76 10.22 -13.33
C GLN A 236 -0.52 10.33 -14.18
N ILE A 237 -1.65 10.56 -13.51
CA ILE A 237 -2.88 11.07 -14.10
C ILE A 237 -3.16 12.41 -13.43
N LYS A 238 -3.28 13.49 -14.22
CA LYS A 238 -3.40 14.85 -13.68
C LYS A 238 -4.40 15.68 -14.47
N VAL A 239 -5.28 16.39 -13.75
CA VAL A 239 -6.18 17.41 -14.27
C VAL A 239 -5.88 18.71 -13.52
N PHE A 240 -5.36 19.70 -14.20
CA PHE A 240 -4.84 20.97 -13.58
C PHE A 240 -3.78 20.66 -12.50
N ARG A 241 -4.13 20.94 -11.23
CA ARG A 241 -3.24 20.70 -10.07
C ARG A 241 -3.59 19.44 -9.29
N LEU A 242 -4.74 18.83 -9.58
CA LEU A 242 -5.20 17.59 -8.93
C LEU A 242 -4.66 16.38 -9.69
N GLY A 243 -4.17 15.36 -9.00
CA GLY A 243 -3.73 14.15 -9.68
C GLY A 243 -3.24 13.05 -8.77
N LEU A 244 -3.16 11.86 -9.35
CA LEU A 244 -2.45 10.70 -8.82
C LEU A 244 -1.06 10.65 -9.42
N PHE A 245 -0.05 10.55 -8.56
CA PHE A 245 1.36 10.52 -8.92
C PHE A 245 1.91 9.15 -8.52
N GLY A 246 2.21 8.32 -9.51
CA GLY A 246 2.75 6.99 -9.32
C GLY A 246 4.24 7.00 -9.00
N SER A 247 4.80 5.80 -8.79
CA SER A 247 6.15 5.59 -8.28
C SER A 247 7.22 6.36 -9.04
N SER A 248 7.12 6.45 -10.39
CA SER A 248 8.10 7.20 -11.19
C SER A 248 8.10 8.71 -10.93
N LYS A 249 7.01 9.28 -10.41
CA LYS A 249 6.92 10.70 -10.04
C LYS A 249 7.24 10.93 -8.57
N ILE A 250 6.95 9.95 -7.72
CA ILE A 250 7.31 9.99 -6.30
C ILE A 250 8.83 10.02 -6.19
N VAL A 251 9.55 9.06 -6.80
CA VAL A 251 11.01 9.00 -6.71
C VAL A 251 11.71 10.25 -7.25
N LYS A 252 11.20 10.88 -8.31
CA LYS A 252 11.74 12.16 -8.80
C LYS A 252 11.66 13.29 -7.76
N ARG A 253 10.73 13.18 -6.80
CA ARG A 253 10.61 14.15 -5.71
C ARG A 253 11.53 13.78 -4.56
N LEU A 254 11.62 12.51 -4.21
CA LEU A 254 12.51 12.01 -3.18
C LEU A 254 13.97 12.32 -3.57
N ASP A 255 14.36 11.96 -4.78
CA ASP A 255 15.67 12.21 -5.34
C ASP A 255 16.04 13.71 -5.33
N LYS A 256 15.13 14.57 -5.77
CA LYS A 256 15.34 16.03 -5.78
C LYS A 256 15.72 16.61 -4.41
N PHE A 257 15.24 16.02 -3.33
CA PHE A 257 15.48 16.50 -1.96
C PHE A 257 16.48 15.63 -1.19
N GLY A 258 17.08 14.63 -1.84
CA GLY A 258 18.02 13.71 -1.20
C GLY A 258 17.38 12.83 -0.13
N TYR A 259 16.07 12.55 -0.25
CA TYR A 259 15.39 11.63 0.67
C TYR A 259 15.64 10.19 0.24
N PRO A 260 15.96 9.27 1.17
CA PRO A 260 16.25 7.89 0.84
C PRO A 260 15.00 7.16 0.31
N TYR A 261 15.19 6.34 -0.72
CA TYR A 261 14.15 5.49 -1.29
C TYR A 261 14.75 4.25 -1.97
N GLU A 262 13.94 3.22 -2.13
CA GLU A 262 14.22 2.11 -3.02
C GLU A 262 13.08 1.97 -4.02
N ILE A 263 13.37 1.83 -5.29
CA ILE A 263 12.38 1.52 -6.32
C ILE A 263 12.84 0.32 -7.13
N VAL A 264 11.92 -0.64 -7.29
CA VAL A 264 12.07 -1.76 -8.22
C VAL A 264 11.01 -1.60 -9.31
N ARG A 265 11.49 -1.36 -10.53
CA ARG A 265 10.71 -1.13 -11.74
C ARG A 265 10.62 -2.45 -12.49
N TYR A 266 9.49 -3.12 -12.42
CA TYR A 266 9.29 -4.38 -13.12
C TYR A 266 8.96 -4.10 -14.58
N LYS A 267 9.92 -4.42 -15.45
CA LYS A 267 9.82 -4.17 -16.90
C LYS A 267 8.68 -5.00 -17.49
N ASP A 268 7.87 -4.36 -18.33
CA ASP A 268 6.73 -4.96 -19.04
C ASP A 268 5.62 -5.55 -18.14
N HIS A 269 5.74 -5.42 -16.81
CA HIS A 269 4.67 -5.71 -15.87
C HIS A 269 3.63 -4.61 -15.84
N THR A 270 2.38 -4.99 -15.64
CA THR A 270 1.22 -4.08 -15.51
C THR A 270 0.85 -3.91 -14.04
N HIS A 271 -0.42 -4.11 -13.65
CA HIS A 271 -0.90 -4.00 -12.27
C HIS A 271 -0.69 -5.28 -11.45
N ASP A 272 -0.16 -6.32 -12.05
CA ASP A 272 0.11 -7.62 -11.43
C ASP A 272 1.08 -7.54 -10.23
N ILE A 273 2.01 -6.57 -10.23
CA ILE A 273 2.93 -6.33 -9.10
C ILE A 273 2.18 -6.05 -7.79
N ALA A 274 0.93 -5.56 -7.85
CA ALA A 274 0.09 -5.39 -6.67
C ALA A 274 -0.17 -6.69 -5.90
N ASP A 275 -0.18 -7.84 -6.59
CA ASP A 275 -0.51 -9.15 -6.02
C ASP A 275 0.71 -10.10 -5.95
N LEU A 276 1.87 -9.71 -6.54
CA LEU A 276 3.09 -10.53 -6.59
C LEU A 276 4.00 -10.36 -5.37
N MET A 277 3.43 -10.10 -4.20
CA MET A 277 4.16 -9.81 -2.96
C MET A 277 5.08 -10.96 -2.53
N TYR A 278 4.66 -12.20 -2.76
CA TYR A 278 5.45 -13.40 -2.47
C TYR A 278 6.72 -13.46 -3.34
N TYR A 279 6.58 -13.21 -4.64
CA TYR A 279 7.67 -13.32 -5.61
C TYR A 279 8.67 -12.16 -5.53
N THR A 280 8.26 -11.04 -4.97
CA THR A 280 9.08 -9.83 -4.79
C THR A 280 9.61 -9.70 -3.34
N PHE A 281 9.57 -10.78 -2.56
CA PHE A 281 9.95 -10.76 -1.16
C PHE A 281 11.44 -10.46 -0.90
N PRO A 282 12.40 -10.91 -1.71
CA PRO A 282 13.84 -10.59 -1.48
C PRO A 282 14.10 -9.07 -1.43
N GLU A 283 13.46 -8.28 -2.28
CA GLU A 283 13.61 -6.81 -2.29
C GLU A 283 13.03 -6.19 -1.02
N GLN A 284 11.92 -6.73 -0.53
CA GLN A 284 11.26 -6.27 0.68
C GLN A 284 12.10 -6.56 1.92
N LEU A 285 12.63 -7.78 2.01
CA LEU A 285 13.50 -8.18 3.12
C LEU A 285 14.75 -7.31 3.16
N ARG A 286 15.40 -7.10 2.01
CA ARG A 286 16.56 -6.20 1.90
C ARG A 286 16.20 -4.77 2.36
N PHE A 287 15.06 -4.22 1.95
CA PHE A 287 14.61 -2.89 2.37
C PHE A 287 14.39 -2.83 3.88
N LEU A 288 13.72 -3.82 4.46
CA LEU A 288 13.48 -3.87 5.90
C LEU A 288 14.79 -3.94 6.69
N GLU A 289 15.75 -4.74 6.23
CA GLU A 289 17.06 -4.88 6.90
C GLU A 289 17.94 -3.64 6.73
N GLU A 290 18.11 -3.15 5.50
CA GLU A 290 19.06 -2.09 5.20
C GLU A 290 18.51 -0.69 5.50
N SER A 291 17.30 -0.40 5.01
CA SER A 291 16.77 0.96 5.08
C SER A 291 16.00 1.22 6.37
N VAL A 292 15.30 0.22 6.92
CA VAL A 292 14.48 0.39 8.13
C VAL A 292 15.27 0.04 9.40
N ILE A 293 15.86 -1.15 9.49
CA ILE A 293 16.57 -1.63 10.70
C ILE A 293 17.92 -0.95 10.83
N LYS A 294 18.78 -1.06 9.78
CA LYS A 294 20.15 -0.50 9.80
C LYS A 294 20.18 1.01 9.53
N LYS A 295 19.10 1.59 8.98
CA LYS A 295 18.96 3.03 8.65
C LYS A 295 20.10 3.57 7.80
N THR A 296 20.49 2.82 6.77
CA THR A 296 21.66 3.12 5.91
C THR A 296 21.48 4.39 5.07
N GLY A 297 20.24 4.92 4.95
CA GLY A 297 19.95 6.12 4.16
C GLY A 297 20.19 5.95 2.65
N ARG A 298 20.18 4.70 2.16
CA ARG A 298 20.52 4.37 0.77
C ARG A 298 19.42 4.77 -0.21
N THR A 299 19.84 5.03 -1.43
CA THR A 299 18.96 5.19 -2.59
C THR A 299 19.23 4.05 -3.57
N VAL A 300 18.17 3.34 -3.99
CA VAL A 300 18.24 2.21 -4.91
C VAL A 300 17.22 2.41 -6.02
N ASP A 301 17.64 2.27 -7.27
CA ASP A 301 16.76 2.32 -8.45
C ASP A 301 17.13 1.15 -9.36
N ILE A 302 16.26 0.13 -9.40
CA ILE A 302 16.49 -1.12 -10.14
C ILE A 302 15.44 -1.26 -11.22
N MET A 303 15.87 -1.55 -12.45
CA MET A 303 15.02 -2.12 -13.49
C MET A 303 15.12 -3.63 -13.40
N MET A 304 14.00 -4.28 -13.02
CA MET A 304 13.90 -5.73 -12.87
C MET A 304 13.33 -6.34 -14.16
N ASP A 305 14.03 -7.34 -14.67
CA ASP A 305 13.62 -8.16 -15.82
C ASP A 305 13.95 -9.62 -15.46
N ASP A 306 13.21 -10.15 -14.46
CA ASP A 306 13.45 -11.49 -13.92
C ASP A 306 12.32 -12.43 -14.35
N PRO A 307 12.62 -13.48 -15.15
CA PRO A 307 11.61 -14.45 -15.60
C PRO A 307 11.02 -15.30 -14.45
N ALA A 308 11.62 -15.29 -13.27
CA ALA A 308 11.06 -15.96 -12.09
C ALA A 308 9.88 -15.21 -11.48
N VAL A 309 9.71 -13.92 -11.79
CA VAL A 309 8.53 -13.13 -11.41
C VAL A 309 7.46 -13.35 -12.49
N PRO A 310 6.33 -14.03 -12.18
CA PRO A 310 5.34 -14.36 -13.18
C PRO A 310 4.63 -13.09 -13.70
N VAL A 311 4.47 -12.98 -15.02
CA VAL A 311 3.78 -11.85 -15.65
C VAL A 311 2.30 -12.17 -15.83
N ASP A 312 1.43 -11.29 -15.34
CA ASP A 312 0.00 -11.33 -15.64
C ASP A 312 -0.51 -9.99 -16.15
N ASN A 313 -0.72 -9.93 -17.44
CA ASN A 313 -1.21 -8.75 -18.15
C ASN A 313 -2.75 -8.71 -18.30
N THR A 314 -3.51 -9.39 -17.45
CA THR A 314 -4.99 -9.38 -17.52
C THR A 314 -5.59 -8.07 -17.03
N LEU A 315 -4.97 -7.44 -16.02
CA LEU A 315 -5.38 -6.13 -15.50
C LEU A 315 -4.52 -5.02 -16.13
N ARG A 316 -4.90 -4.54 -17.30
CA ARG A 316 -4.16 -3.51 -18.03
C ARG A 316 -4.69 -2.10 -17.82
N THR A 317 -5.97 -1.96 -17.47
CA THR A 317 -6.64 -0.67 -17.31
C THR A 317 -7.60 -0.68 -16.13
N LEU A 318 -8.00 0.50 -15.64
CA LEU A 318 -9.02 0.62 -14.61
C LEU A 318 -10.33 -0.11 -14.97
N SER A 319 -10.70 -0.15 -16.25
CA SER A 319 -11.91 -0.85 -16.67
C SER A 319 -11.83 -2.37 -16.47
N ASP A 320 -10.62 -2.94 -16.40
CA ASP A 320 -10.43 -4.37 -16.19
C ASP A 320 -10.66 -4.78 -14.73
N LEU A 321 -10.53 -3.84 -13.77
CA LEU A 321 -10.89 -4.06 -12.36
C LEU A 321 -12.40 -4.22 -12.12
N TYR A 322 -13.22 -3.77 -13.07
CA TYR A 322 -14.68 -3.70 -12.93
C TYR A 322 -15.42 -4.64 -13.89
N LYS A 323 -14.71 -5.47 -14.63
CA LYS A 323 -15.24 -6.57 -15.45
C LYS A 323 -15.39 -7.83 -14.63
#